data_738c9ff6ed575b6d8cd80841473c27ad
#
_entry.id   738c9ff6ed575b6d8cd80841473c27ad
#
_cell.length_a   1.000
_cell.length_b   1.000
_cell.length_c   1.000
_cell.angle_alpha   90.00
_cell.angle_beta   90.00
_cell.angle_gamma   90.00
#
_symmetry.space_group_name_H-M   'P 1'
#
loop_
_entity.id
_entity.type
_entity.pdbx_description
1 polymer ?
#
loop_
_entity_poly.entity_id
_entity_poly.type
_entity_poly.pdbx_seq_one_letter_code
_entity_poly.pdbx_strand_id
1 'polypeptide(L)'
;MATHRFESEVMKDLSGKNFGLLIAYIVPGAIVLIGLGAFSPAVQGWLVSPTSSGRSVGGFLFVTLASVAAGMTASAVRWTFIDKLHHFTGVTKPAWDDSKLQERLEAFEAIVEAHYRYYQFHSNSLVAMLFSYAAWRPSLGSWPRWSDLSALFLSAIFFAVSRDNLRRYYGRAAVLLGTPHKEFSHEQRSRSPRVDSVSRNPQSIAEAAPSEVGDKEGTKT
;
A
#
# COMPACT_ATOMS: atom_id res chain seq x y z
N MET A 1 -35.54 24.15 6.23
CA MET A 1 -35.32 23.01 7.16
C MET A 1 -34.61 21.83 6.51
N ALA A 2 -34.77 21.55 5.22
CA ALA A 2 -34.08 20.46 4.48
C ALA A 2 -32.57 20.70 4.29
N THR A 3 -32.14 21.92 4.00
CA THR A 3 -30.72 22.29 3.76
C THR A 3 -29.83 22.05 4.99
N HIS A 4 -30.32 22.40 6.19
CA HIS A 4 -29.57 22.19 7.45
C HIS A 4 -29.34 20.70 7.78
N ARG A 5 -30.26 19.83 7.39
CA ARG A 5 -30.12 18.38 7.59
C ARG A 5 -29.08 17.79 6.65
N PHE A 6 -29.07 18.22 5.39
CA PHE A 6 -28.13 17.78 4.38
C PHE A 6 -26.68 18.20 4.74
N GLU A 7 -26.48 19.44 5.18
CA GLU A 7 -25.15 19.90 5.63
C GLU A 7 -24.64 19.14 6.84
N SER A 8 -25.53 18.81 7.79
CA SER A 8 -25.14 18.07 9.00
C SER A 8 -24.77 16.61 8.70
N GLU A 9 -25.42 15.96 7.74
CA GLU A 9 -25.09 14.60 7.31
C GLU A 9 -23.79 14.57 6.50
N VAL A 10 -23.57 15.51 5.60
CA VAL A 10 -22.32 15.63 4.84
C VAL A 10 -21.13 15.91 5.76
N MET A 11 -21.29 16.79 6.76
CA MET A 11 -20.23 17.07 7.74
C MET A 11 -19.93 15.87 8.64
N LYS A 12 -20.92 15.08 9.04
CA LYS A 12 -20.73 13.86 9.82
C LYS A 12 -19.98 12.79 9.02
N ASP A 13 -20.34 12.61 7.76
CA ASP A 13 -19.70 11.63 6.88
C ASP A 13 -18.24 12.02 6.56
N LEU A 14 -17.98 13.27 6.25
CA LEU A 14 -16.63 13.84 6.07
C LEU A 14 -15.78 13.72 7.36
N SER A 15 -16.38 13.97 8.52
CA SER A 15 -15.68 13.88 9.81
C SER A 15 -15.29 12.43 10.13
N GLY A 16 -16.19 11.46 9.91
CA GLY A 16 -15.92 10.05 10.14
C GLY A 16 -14.83 9.48 9.22
N LYS A 17 -14.92 9.79 7.92
CA LYS A 17 -13.94 9.34 6.90
C LYS A 17 -12.54 9.88 7.18
N ASN A 18 -12.44 11.17 7.52
CA ASN A 18 -11.15 11.80 7.80
C ASN A 18 -10.56 11.35 9.12
N PHE A 19 -11.38 11.10 10.15
CA PHE A 19 -10.93 10.67 11.47
C PHE A 19 -10.25 9.30 11.42
N GLY A 20 -10.78 8.35 10.65
CA GLY A 20 -10.16 7.04 10.46
C GLY A 20 -8.78 7.12 9.79
N LEU A 21 -8.61 8.00 8.80
CA LEU A 21 -7.31 8.27 8.17
C LEU A 21 -6.33 8.90 9.15
N LEU A 22 -6.81 9.88 9.93
CA LEU A 22 -5.98 10.58 10.91
C LEU A 22 -5.40 9.60 11.93
N ILE A 23 -6.23 8.75 12.51
CA ILE A 23 -5.78 7.74 13.49
C ILE A 23 -4.80 6.76 12.85
N ALA A 24 -5.02 6.33 11.61
CA ALA A 24 -4.17 5.38 10.92
C ALA A 24 -2.73 5.89 10.69
N TYR A 25 -2.50 7.20 10.76
CA TYR A 25 -1.18 7.81 10.59
C TYR A 25 -0.67 8.52 11.85
N ILE A 26 -1.50 9.28 12.56
CA ILE A 26 -1.05 10.06 13.73
C ILE A 26 -0.55 9.15 14.84
N VAL A 27 -1.30 8.12 15.20
CA VAL A 27 -0.91 7.25 16.31
C VAL A 27 0.37 6.47 16.03
N PRO A 28 0.51 5.77 14.87
CA PRO A 28 1.80 5.16 14.52
C PRO A 28 2.93 6.18 14.42
N GLY A 29 2.66 7.36 13.87
CA GLY A 29 3.66 8.42 13.75
C GLY A 29 4.13 8.96 15.10
N ALA A 30 3.23 9.14 16.07
CA ALA A 30 3.60 9.52 17.43
C ALA A 30 4.50 8.45 18.08
N ILE A 31 4.21 7.16 17.85
CA ILE A 31 5.05 6.07 18.31
C ILE A 31 6.44 6.15 17.66
N VAL A 32 6.53 6.44 16.34
CA VAL A 32 7.82 6.64 15.66
C VAL A 32 8.58 7.82 16.27
N LEU A 33 7.91 8.95 16.56
CA LEU A 33 8.55 10.11 17.20
C LEU A 33 9.11 9.75 18.59
N ILE A 34 8.41 8.92 19.37
CA ILE A 34 8.94 8.40 20.64
C ILE A 34 10.23 7.61 20.40
N GLY A 35 10.26 6.76 19.36
CA GLY A 35 11.46 6.04 18.96
C GLY A 35 12.60 6.97 18.54
N LEU A 36 12.32 8.02 17.76
CA LEU A 36 13.30 9.02 17.35
C LEU A 36 13.87 9.81 18.53
N GLY A 37 13.11 9.96 19.60
CA GLY A 37 13.58 10.56 20.86
C GLY A 37 14.79 9.83 21.46
N ALA A 38 14.98 8.53 21.15
CA ALA A 38 16.16 7.79 21.61
C ALA A 38 17.47 8.28 20.94
N PHE A 39 17.36 8.85 19.74
CA PHE A 39 18.52 9.32 18.94
C PHE A 39 18.67 10.84 18.95
N SER A 40 17.62 11.59 19.30
CA SER A 40 17.59 13.04 19.20
C SER A 40 17.05 13.68 20.49
N PRO A 41 17.94 14.33 21.28
CA PRO A 41 17.51 15.10 22.46
C PRO A 41 16.49 16.20 22.12
N ALA A 42 16.58 16.79 20.92
CA ALA A 42 15.61 17.78 20.45
C ALA A 42 14.22 17.18 20.33
N VAL A 43 14.08 16.02 19.67
CA VAL A 43 12.79 15.31 19.54
C VAL A 43 12.29 14.89 20.91
N GLN A 44 13.15 14.38 21.77
CA GLN A 44 12.81 14.04 23.15
C GLN A 44 12.28 15.27 23.90
N GLY A 45 12.94 16.43 23.75
CA GLY A 45 12.49 17.69 24.34
C GLY A 45 11.09 18.10 23.89
N TRP A 46 10.73 17.90 22.63
CA TRP A 46 9.37 18.19 22.12
C TRP A 46 8.31 17.30 22.73
N LEU A 47 8.64 16.05 23.05
CA LEU A 47 7.71 15.07 23.61
C LEU A 47 7.56 15.21 25.13
N VAL A 48 8.64 15.56 25.83
CA VAL A 48 8.73 15.49 27.30
C VAL A 48 8.56 16.85 27.98
N SER A 49 8.66 17.97 27.24
CA SER A 49 8.63 19.32 27.82
C SER A 49 7.21 19.76 28.25
N PRO A 50 6.74 19.41 29.48
CA PRO A 50 5.41 19.75 29.91
C PRO A 50 5.33 21.06 30.70
N THR A 51 6.45 21.74 31.02
CA THR A 51 6.43 22.56 32.25
C THR A 51 7.01 23.96 32.16
N SER A 52 7.49 24.45 31.08
CA SER A 52 7.86 25.88 31.04
C SER A 52 6.96 26.66 30.08
N SER A 53 6.06 27.42 30.67
CA SER A 53 5.36 28.58 30.11
C SER A 53 4.75 28.39 28.70
N GLY A 54 3.62 27.71 28.68
CA GLY A 54 2.73 27.74 27.55
C GLY A 54 2.91 26.54 26.63
N ARG A 55 2.04 25.56 26.81
CA ARG A 55 1.65 24.68 25.72
C ARG A 55 1.17 25.56 24.58
N SER A 56 2.09 25.99 23.72
CA SER A 56 1.71 26.83 22.59
C SER A 56 0.93 25.93 21.62
N VAL A 57 -0.16 26.45 21.12
CA VAL A 57 -0.93 25.78 20.05
C VAL A 57 -0.01 25.41 18.90
N GLY A 58 1.02 26.22 18.63
CA GLY A 58 2.05 25.94 17.64
C GLY A 58 2.87 24.68 17.91
N GLY A 59 3.25 24.42 19.16
CA GLY A 59 3.97 23.19 19.54
C GLY A 59 3.12 21.93 19.33
N PHE A 60 1.85 21.99 19.73
CA PHE A 60 0.90 20.90 19.49
C PHE A 60 0.73 20.63 17.99
N LEU A 61 0.51 21.66 17.18
CA LEU A 61 0.37 21.53 15.73
C LEU A 61 1.64 20.96 15.10
N PHE A 62 2.82 21.41 15.55
CA PHE A 62 4.09 20.90 15.05
C PHE A 62 4.26 19.40 15.33
N VAL A 63 4.01 18.94 16.56
CA VAL A 63 4.09 17.51 16.92
C VAL A 63 3.07 16.70 16.14
N THR A 64 1.86 17.24 15.93
CA THR A 64 0.82 16.58 15.15
C THR A 64 1.25 16.41 13.68
N LEU A 65 1.75 17.46 13.04
CA LEU A 65 2.25 17.39 11.67
C LEU A 65 3.46 16.44 11.54
N ALA A 66 4.39 16.51 12.50
CA ALA A 66 5.53 15.59 12.55
C ALA A 66 5.07 14.14 12.72
N SER A 67 4.03 13.89 13.53
CA SER A 67 3.42 12.55 13.69
C SER A 67 2.78 12.08 12.38
N VAL A 68 2.08 12.94 11.64
CA VAL A 68 1.51 12.56 10.34
C VAL A 68 2.65 12.18 9.37
N ALA A 69 3.69 13.00 9.25
CA ALA A 69 4.82 12.72 8.38
C ALA A 69 5.54 11.41 8.75
N ALA A 70 5.79 11.18 10.04
CA ALA A 70 6.39 9.95 10.54
C ALA A 70 5.49 8.73 10.30
N GLY A 71 4.17 8.89 10.45
CA GLY A 71 3.20 7.84 10.16
C GLY A 71 3.10 7.49 8.68
N MET A 72 3.22 8.48 7.79
CA MET A 72 3.32 8.24 6.34
C MET A 72 4.60 7.47 6.00
N THR A 73 5.71 7.80 6.66
CA THR A 73 6.98 7.06 6.51
C THR A 73 6.83 5.62 7.00
N ALA A 74 6.20 5.40 8.16
CA ALA A 74 5.89 4.06 8.66
C ALA A 74 5.02 3.27 7.67
N SER A 75 4.06 3.94 7.01
CA SER A 75 3.23 3.33 5.97
C SER A 75 4.03 2.92 4.73
N ALA A 76 5.03 3.70 4.32
CA ALA A 76 5.93 3.34 3.22
C ALA A 76 6.77 2.09 3.57
N VAL A 77 7.31 2.04 4.79
CA VAL A 77 8.03 0.87 5.31
C VAL A 77 7.14 -0.36 5.38
N ARG A 78 5.90 -0.19 5.90
CA ARG A 78 4.90 -1.25 5.91
C ARG A 78 4.68 -1.83 4.52
N TRP A 79 4.41 -1.00 3.53
CA TRP A 79 4.16 -1.43 2.15
C TRP A 79 5.35 -2.22 1.58
N THR A 80 6.56 -1.83 1.94
CA THR A 80 7.78 -2.47 1.46
C THR A 80 8.03 -3.84 2.10
N PHE A 81 7.73 -3.99 3.41
CA PHE A 81 8.09 -5.18 4.18
C PHE A 81 6.88 -6.00 4.64
N ILE A 82 5.93 -5.38 5.33
CA ILE A 82 4.82 -6.09 5.97
C ILE A 82 3.85 -6.65 4.93
N ASP A 83 3.55 -5.89 3.88
CA ASP A 83 2.66 -6.35 2.81
C ASP A 83 3.27 -7.56 2.10
N LYS A 84 4.58 -7.54 1.82
CA LYS A 84 5.28 -8.69 1.25
C LYS A 84 5.26 -9.90 2.18
N LEU A 85 5.45 -9.67 3.49
CA LEU A 85 5.41 -10.74 4.48
C LEU A 85 4.00 -11.37 4.56
N HIS A 86 2.93 -10.57 4.49
CA HIS A 86 1.57 -11.09 4.43
C HIS A 86 1.33 -11.92 3.16
N HIS A 87 1.82 -11.46 2.00
CA HIS A 87 1.73 -12.23 0.76
C HIS A 87 2.53 -13.53 0.83
N PHE A 88 3.75 -13.49 1.36
CA PHE A 88 4.58 -14.68 1.57
C PHE A 88 3.92 -15.69 2.52
N THR A 89 3.19 -15.22 3.55
CA THR A 89 2.46 -16.07 4.50
C THR A 89 1.07 -16.53 4.01
N GLY A 90 0.77 -16.36 2.72
CA GLY A 90 -0.41 -16.94 2.08
C GLY A 90 -1.64 -16.02 2.04
N VAL A 91 -1.48 -14.71 2.23
CA VAL A 91 -2.53 -13.73 1.93
C VAL A 91 -2.36 -13.28 0.49
N THR A 92 -3.13 -13.83 -0.44
CA THR A 92 -3.07 -13.48 -1.86
C THR A 92 -4.12 -12.45 -2.22
N LYS A 93 -3.72 -11.43 -3.01
CA LYS A 93 -4.67 -10.49 -3.61
C LYS A 93 -5.48 -11.25 -4.67
N PRO A 94 -6.81 -11.33 -4.54
CA PRO A 94 -7.64 -11.97 -5.57
C PRO A 94 -7.65 -11.12 -6.85
N ALA A 95 -7.80 -11.76 -7.97
CA ALA A 95 -8.15 -11.07 -9.20
C ALA A 95 -9.62 -10.62 -9.10
N TRP A 96 -9.88 -9.34 -9.23
CA TRP A 96 -11.22 -8.76 -9.26
C TRP A 96 -11.46 -7.98 -10.54
N ASP A 97 -12.71 -7.74 -10.84
CA ASP A 97 -13.14 -7.01 -12.02
C ASP A 97 -13.25 -5.51 -11.70
N ASP A 98 -12.21 -4.77 -12.06
CA ASP A 98 -12.14 -3.33 -11.82
C ASP A 98 -13.24 -2.55 -12.60
N SER A 99 -13.84 -3.13 -13.66
CA SER A 99 -14.91 -2.48 -14.40
C SER A 99 -16.18 -2.26 -13.57
N LYS A 100 -16.39 -3.11 -12.58
CA LYS A 100 -17.54 -3.02 -11.64
C LYS A 100 -17.33 -2.03 -10.50
N LEU A 101 -16.10 -1.51 -10.37
CA LEU A 101 -15.76 -0.62 -9.26
C LEU A 101 -16.59 0.66 -9.30
N GLN A 102 -16.80 1.23 -10.50
CA GLN A 102 -17.55 2.47 -10.67
C GLN A 102 -19.02 2.32 -10.25
N GLU A 103 -19.65 1.20 -10.60
CA GLU A 103 -21.05 0.92 -10.24
C GLU A 103 -21.25 0.65 -8.75
N ARG A 104 -20.19 0.19 -8.05
CA ARG A 104 -20.22 -0.27 -6.65
C ARG A 104 -19.31 0.54 -5.74
N LEU A 105 -18.99 1.77 -6.12
CA LEU A 105 -18.01 2.60 -5.46
C LEU A 105 -18.33 2.80 -3.97
N GLU A 106 -19.57 3.12 -3.63
CA GLU A 106 -20.00 3.38 -2.25
C GLU A 106 -19.84 2.13 -1.36
N ALA A 107 -20.26 0.96 -1.88
CA ALA A 107 -20.10 -0.30 -1.16
C ALA A 107 -18.62 -0.69 -1.01
N PHE A 108 -17.79 -0.39 -2.02
CA PHE A 108 -16.35 -0.62 -1.96
C PHE A 108 -15.67 0.31 -0.94
N GLU A 109 -16.02 1.59 -0.91
CA GLU A 109 -15.53 2.54 0.10
C GLU A 109 -15.88 2.08 1.52
N ALA A 110 -17.11 1.59 1.74
CA ALA A 110 -17.50 1.05 3.03
C ALA A 110 -16.63 -0.17 3.46
N ILE A 111 -16.26 -1.04 2.52
CA ILE A 111 -15.34 -2.17 2.78
C ILE A 111 -13.93 -1.67 3.11
N VAL A 112 -13.45 -0.67 2.37
CA VAL A 112 -12.15 -0.03 2.63
C VAL A 112 -12.14 0.58 4.03
N GLU A 113 -13.16 1.32 4.40
CA GLU A 113 -13.28 1.92 5.73
C GLU A 113 -13.33 0.87 6.85
N ALA A 114 -14.16 -0.15 6.68
CA ALA A 114 -14.36 -1.16 7.71
C ALA A 114 -13.17 -2.13 7.91
N HIS A 115 -12.33 -2.32 6.89
CA HIS A 115 -11.28 -3.35 6.96
C HIS A 115 -9.89 -2.84 6.56
N TYR A 116 -9.76 -2.11 5.44
CA TYR A 116 -8.45 -1.69 4.95
C TYR A 116 -7.81 -0.62 5.83
N ARG A 117 -8.59 0.31 6.39
CA ARG A 117 -8.08 1.33 7.34
C ARG A 117 -7.61 0.69 8.65
N TYR A 118 -8.34 -0.30 9.17
CA TYR A 118 -7.89 -1.05 10.34
C TYR A 118 -6.62 -1.86 10.05
N TYR A 119 -6.54 -2.44 8.85
CA TYR A 119 -5.31 -3.07 8.40
C TYR A 119 -4.15 -2.08 8.39
N GLN A 120 -4.32 -0.90 7.79
CA GLN A 120 -3.30 0.15 7.77
C GLN A 120 -2.89 0.57 9.17
N PHE A 121 -3.85 0.80 10.07
CA PHE A 121 -3.58 1.18 11.45
C PHE A 121 -2.72 0.14 12.16
N HIS A 122 -3.13 -1.13 12.17
CA HIS A 122 -2.43 -2.18 12.92
C HIS A 122 -1.03 -2.45 12.32
N SER A 123 -0.90 -2.48 11.01
CA SER A 123 0.38 -2.73 10.37
C SER A 123 1.35 -1.55 10.43
N ASN A 124 0.86 -0.30 10.34
CA ASN A 124 1.68 0.88 10.59
C ASN A 124 2.14 0.96 12.06
N SER A 125 1.24 0.64 13.00
CA SER A 125 1.56 0.57 14.42
C SER A 125 2.58 -0.53 14.73
N LEU A 126 2.50 -1.67 14.06
CA LEU A 126 3.50 -2.72 14.16
C LEU A 126 4.90 -2.22 13.77
N VAL A 127 5.01 -1.57 12.61
CA VAL A 127 6.28 -0.99 12.14
C VAL A 127 6.80 0.05 13.14
N ALA A 128 5.94 0.96 13.57
CA ALA A 128 6.27 2.03 14.51
C ALA A 128 6.77 1.47 15.85
N MET A 129 6.08 0.44 16.36
CA MET A 129 6.41 -0.20 17.63
C MET A 129 7.74 -0.97 17.56
N LEU A 130 7.96 -1.73 16.48
CA LEU A 130 9.22 -2.43 16.24
C LEU A 130 10.39 -1.46 16.14
N PHE A 131 10.21 -0.36 15.39
CA PHE A 131 11.20 0.71 15.29
C PHE A 131 11.50 1.34 16.66
N SER A 132 10.47 1.76 17.40
CA SER A 132 10.63 2.42 18.70
C SER A 132 11.24 1.50 19.72
N TYR A 133 10.83 0.23 19.73
CA TYR A 133 11.45 -0.77 20.59
C TYR A 133 12.93 -0.96 20.26
N ALA A 134 13.29 -1.12 18.98
CA ALA A 134 14.67 -1.26 18.56
C ALA A 134 15.51 -0.03 18.92
N ALA A 135 14.94 1.18 18.80
CA ALA A 135 15.61 2.44 19.14
C ALA A 135 15.93 2.55 20.64
N TRP A 136 14.99 2.18 21.52
CA TRP A 136 15.17 2.25 22.97
C TRP A 136 15.84 1.01 23.58
N ARG A 137 15.89 -0.11 22.86
CA ARG A 137 16.40 -1.38 23.38
C ARG A 137 17.82 -1.27 23.98
N PRO A 138 18.79 -0.55 23.39
CA PRO A 138 20.13 -0.42 23.96
C PRO A 138 20.14 0.22 25.34
N SER A 139 19.20 1.14 25.63
CA SER A 139 19.12 1.84 26.92
C SER A 139 18.44 1.00 28.03
N LEU A 140 17.78 -0.11 27.67
CA LEU A 140 17.04 -0.94 28.63
C LEU A 140 17.94 -1.90 29.45
N GLY A 141 19.22 -2.08 29.08
CA GLY A 141 20.17 -2.93 29.80
C GLY A 141 20.07 -4.42 29.48
N SER A 142 20.39 -5.31 30.45
CA SER A 142 20.52 -6.75 30.22
C SER A 142 19.25 -7.42 29.73
N TRP A 143 19.41 -8.45 28.90
CA TRP A 143 18.37 -9.29 28.30
C TRP A 143 18.25 -10.64 29.03
N PRO A 144 17.08 -11.29 29.18
CA PRO A 144 15.73 -10.84 28.80
C PRO A 144 15.04 -9.98 29.88
N ARG A 145 14.11 -9.10 29.45
CA ARG A 145 13.25 -8.29 30.33
C ARG A 145 11.78 -8.48 30.02
N TRP A 146 10.93 -8.12 30.95
CA TRP A 146 9.47 -8.11 30.73
C TRP A 146 9.06 -7.22 29.54
N SER A 147 9.81 -6.12 29.30
CA SER A 147 9.61 -5.26 28.13
C SER A 147 9.83 -5.99 26.81
N ASP A 148 10.80 -6.91 26.75
CA ASP A 148 11.10 -7.70 25.54
C ASP A 148 9.93 -8.66 25.22
N LEU A 149 9.41 -9.34 26.27
CA LEU A 149 8.24 -10.20 26.13
C LEU A 149 6.99 -9.42 25.73
N SER A 150 6.77 -8.25 26.34
CA SER A 150 5.63 -7.38 26.03
C SER A 150 5.69 -6.88 24.60
N ALA A 151 6.88 -6.45 24.14
CA ALA A 151 7.08 -5.99 22.76
C ALA A 151 6.84 -7.11 21.76
N LEU A 152 7.34 -8.32 22.03
CA LEU A 152 7.11 -9.50 21.21
C LEU A 152 5.61 -9.87 21.15
N PHE A 153 4.95 -9.91 22.29
CA PHE A 153 3.54 -10.26 22.40
C PHE A 153 2.65 -9.25 21.66
N LEU A 154 2.87 -7.95 21.87
CA LEU A 154 2.14 -6.91 21.17
C LEU A 154 2.41 -6.95 19.66
N SER A 155 3.65 -7.17 19.25
CA SER A 155 3.99 -7.33 17.82
C SER A 155 3.25 -8.50 17.18
N ALA A 156 3.16 -9.63 17.89
CA ALA A 156 2.43 -10.81 17.41
C ALA A 156 0.92 -10.52 17.28
N ILE A 157 0.32 -9.81 18.26
CA ILE A 157 -1.08 -9.39 18.19
C ILE A 157 -1.31 -8.46 17.00
N PHE A 158 -0.52 -7.40 16.85
CA PHE A 158 -0.69 -6.43 15.76
C PHE A 158 -0.49 -7.09 14.39
N PHE A 159 0.46 -8.01 14.28
CA PHE A 159 0.66 -8.80 13.07
C PHE A 159 -0.55 -9.69 12.76
N ALA A 160 -1.06 -10.43 13.73
CA ALA A 160 -2.21 -11.32 13.54
C ALA A 160 -3.48 -10.53 13.15
N VAL A 161 -3.74 -9.42 13.85
CA VAL A 161 -4.91 -8.56 13.58
C VAL A 161 -4.79 -7.88 12.22
N SER A 162 -3.61 -7.36 11.86
CA SER A 162 -3.39 -6.77 10.52
C SER A 162 -3.64 -7.80 9.41
N ARG A 163 -3.15 -9.03 9.59
CA ARG A 163 -3.35 -10.12 8.65
C ARG A 163 -4.82 -10.51 8.49
N ASP A 164 -5.56 -10.60 9.58
CA ASP A 164 -7.00 -10.93 9.55
C ASP A 164 -7.80 -9.83 8.83
N ASN A 165 -7.53 -8.55 9.14
CA ASN A 165 -8.17 -7.43 8.47
C ASN A 165 -7.88 -7.41 6.96
N LEU A 166 -6.64 -7.68 6.54
CA LEU A 166 -6.29 -7.76 5.12
C LEU A 166 -7.02 -8.91 4.40
N ARG A 167 -7.13 -10.08 5.05
CA ARG A 167 -7.89 -11.21 4.51
C ARG A 167 -9.38 -10.88 4.35
N ARG A 168 -9.98 -10.24 5.35
CA ARG A 168 -11.39 -9.82 5.29
C ARG A 168 -11.62 -8.79 4.21
N TYR A 169 -10.69 -7.81 4.06
CA TYR A 169 -10.73 -6.84 2.99
C TYR A 169 -10.73 -7.51 1.62
N TYR A 170 -9.75 -8.39 1.36
CA TYR A 170 -9.65 -9.10 0.08
C TYR A 170 -10.86 -10.00 -0.19
N GLY A 171 -11.32 -10.73 0.81
CA GLY A 171 -12.48 -11.61 0.67
C GLY A 171 -13.75 -10.85 0.31
N ARG A 172 -14.03 -9.73 1.00
CA ARG A 172 -15.23 -8.91 0.74
C ARG A 172 -15.14 -8.16 -0.58
N ALA A 173 -13.97 -7.61 -0.91
CA ALA A 173 -13.75 -6.96 -2.19
C ALA A 173 -13.92 -7.94 -3.37
N ALA A 174 -13.44 -9.18 -3.24
CA ALA A 174 -13.61 -10.23 -4.24
C ALA A 174 -15.10 -10.61 -4.43
N VAL A 175 -15.86 -10.69 -3.35
CA VAL A 175 -17.32 -10.95 -3.44
C VAL A 175 -18.04 -9.79 -4.09
N LEU A 176 -17.66 -8.56 -3.76
CA LEU A 176 -18.29 -7.35 -4.31
C LEU A 176 -18.00 -7.16 -5.79
N LEU A 177 -16.74 -7.28 -6.20
CA LEU A 177 -16.31 -6.98 -7.56
C LEU A 177 -16.37 -8.20 -8.47
N GLY A 178 -16.37 -9.43 -7.90
CA GLY A 178 -16.35 -10.67 -8.66
C GLY A 178 -15.01 -10.93 -9.34
N THR A 179 -14.92 -12.07 -10.02
CA THR A 179 -13.76 -12.41 -10.86
C THR A 179 -13.94 -11.83 -12.26
N PRO A 180 -12.84 -11.38 -12.92
CA PRO A 180 -12.92 -10.91 -14.30
C PRO A 180 -13.51 -12.01 -15.20
N HIS A 181 -14.51 -11.64 -15.97
CA HIS A 181 -15.13 -12.56 -16.90
C HIS A 181 -14.10 -12.91 -18.00
N LYS A 182 -13.79 -14.18 -18.17
CA LYS A 182 -12.83 -14.69 -19.18
C LYS A 182 -13.30 -14.55 -20.64
N GLU A 183 -14.40 -13.84 -20.90
CA GLU A 183 -14.96 -13.75 -22.24
C GLU A 183 -14.07 -13.05 -23.28
N PHE A 184 -13.18 -12.15 -22.86
CA PHE A 184 -12.35 -11.42 -23.82
C PHE A 184 -11.28 -12.26 -24.54
N SER A 185 -10.97 -13.45 -24.03
CA SER A 185 -9.90 -14.28 -24.64
C SER A 185 -10.36 -15.12 -25.83
N HIS A 186 -11.66 -15.39 -25.97
CA HIS A 186 -12.18 -16.19 -27.10
C HIS A 186 -12.46 -15.35 -28.34
N GLU A 187 -12.85 -14.10 -28.18
CA GLU A 187 -13.19 -13.24 -29.32
C GLU A 187 -11.93 -12.73 -30.07
N GLN A 188 -10.83 -12.55 -29.38
CA GLN A 188 -9.55 -12.25 -30.03
C GLN A 188 -8.97 -13.45 -30.79
N ARG A 189 -9.26 -14.68 -30.36
CA ARG A 189 -8.80 -15.90 -31.05
C ARG A 189 -9.61 -16.20 -32.31
N SER A 190 -10.87 -15.79 -32.36
CA SER A 190 -11.72 -15.97 -33.55
C SER A 190 -11.53 -14.86 -34.58
N ARG A 191 -10.92 -13.72 -34.22
CA ARG A 191 -10.58 -12.63 -35.14
C ARG A 191 -9.16 -12.70 -35.70
N SER A 192 -8.38 -13.72 -35.38
CA SER A 192 -7.11 -13.98 -36.09
C SER A 192 -7.48 -14.32 -37.54
N PRO A 193 -7.10 -13.51 -38.54
CA PRO A 193 -7.42 -13.85 -39.90
C PRO A 193 -6.76 -15.19 -40.17
N ARG A 194 -7.56 -16.16 -40.58
CA ARG A 194 -7.11 -17.44 -41.11
C ARG A 194 -6.22 -17.09 -42.28
N VAL A 195 -4.92 -17.14 -42.07
CA VAL A 195 -3.95 -17.08 -43.17
C VAL A 195 -4.17 -18.38 -43.94
N ASP A 196 -5.01 -18.28 -44.98
CA ASP A 196 -5.18 -19.35 -45.94
C ASP A 196 -3.78 -19.68 -46.47
N SER A 197 -3.35 -20.88 -46.16
CA SER A 197 -2.16 -21.51 -46.71
C SER A 197 -2.31 -21.53 -48.19
N VAL A 198 -1.80 -20.48 -48.86
CA VAL A 198 -1.59 -20.50 -50.32
C VAL A 198 -0.61 -21.62 -50.60
N SER A 199 -1.16 -22.70 -51.10
CA SER A 199 -0.46 -23.84 -51.67
C SER A 199 0.50 -23.31 -52.73
N ARG A 200 1.79 -23.10 -52.39
CA ARG A 200 2.84 -22.90 -53.36
C ARG A 200 3.14 -24.23 -54.00
N ASN A 201 2.65 -24.36 -55.24
CA ASN A 201 3.05 -25.39 -56.19
C ASN A 201 4.55 -25.23 -56.51
N PRO A 202 5.43 -26.22 -56.24
CA PRO A 202 6.85 -26.14 -56.53
C PRO A 202 7.18 -26.70 -57.91
N GLN A 203 6.73 -26.03 -58.97
CA GLN A 203 7.19 -26.34 -60.33
C GLN A 203 7.19 -25.09 -61.20
N SER A 204 8.33 -24.40 -61.24
CA SER A 204 8.76 -23.53 -62.35
C SER A 204 9.94 -22.65 -61.88
N ILE A 205 11.07 -23.23 -61.65
CA ILE A 205 12.35 -22.50 -61.72
C ILE A 205 13.33 -23.43 -62.50
N ALA A 206 13.28 -23.31 -63.78
CA ALA A 206 14.41 -23.61 -64.60
C ALA A 206 14.60 -22.37 -65.46
N GLU A 207 15.90 -21.97 -65.58
CA GLU A 207 16.45 -21.15 -66.62
C GLU A 207 16.40 -19.62 -66.48
N ALA A 208 17.51 -19.08 -66.03
CA ALA A 208 18.29 -18.02 -66.64
C ALA A 208 19.38 -17.48 -65.70
N ALA A 209 20.59 -17.87 -65.84
CA ALA A 209 21.81 -17.12 -65.53
C ALA A 209 22.39 -16.57 -66.90
N PRO A 210 23.49 -15.80 -66.91
CA PRO A 210 24.04 -14.78 -66.02
C PRO A 210 24.40 -13.47 -66.78
N SER A 211 24.84 -12.41 -66.08
CA SER A 211 25.93 -11.51 -66.54
C SER A 211 26.10 -10.32 -65.56
N GLU A 212 27.30 -10.25 -65.07
CA GLU A 212 28.30 -9.18 -65.20
C GLU A 212 28.14 -7.95 -64.28
N VAL A 213 29.15 -7.81 -63.40
CA VAL A 213 30.27 -6.84 -63.38
C VAL A 213 29.93 -5.38 -63.06
N GLY A 214 30.64 -4.85 -62.06
CA GLY A 214 30.79 -3.41 -61.83
C GLY A 214 31.06 -3.04 -60.40
N ASP A 215 32.16 -3.31 -59.78
CA ASP A 215 33.32 -2.53 -59.44
C ASP A 215 33.10 -1.02 -59.16
N LYS A 216 33.60 -0.58 -58.00
CA LYS A 216 34.22 0.67 -57.55
C LYS A 216 33.74 1.08 -56.16
N GLU A 217 34.59 0.92 -55.12
CA GLU A 217 35.66 1.84 -54.69
C GLU A 217 35.21 3.22 -54.23
N GLY A 218 35.66 3.57 -53.03
CA GLY A 218 35.87 4.95 -52.63
C GLY A 218 35.33 5.31 -51.24
N THR A 219 36.10 5.15 -50.17
CA THR A 219 37.03 6.10 -49.53
C THR A 219 36.35 7.16 -48.62
N LYS A 220 36.75 7.12 -47.34
CA LYS A 220 37.12 8.22 -46.40
C LYS A 220 36.09 9.36 -46.18
N THR A 221 35.74 9.65 -45.01
CA THR A 221 36.48 10.29 -43.89
C THR A 221 35.68 10.10 -42.61
#